data_bd046055ca36dd098a05e118f6466b83
#
_entry.id   bd046055ca36dd098a05e118f6466b83
#
_cell.length_a   1.000
_cell.length_b   1.000
_cell.length_c   1.000
_cell.angle_alpha   90.00
_cell.angle_beta   90.00
_cell.angle_gamma   90.00
#
_symmetry.space_group_name_H-M   'P 1'
#
loop_
_entity.id
_entity.type
_entity.pdbx_description
1 polymer ?
#
loop_
_entity_poly.entity_id
_entity_poly.type
_entity_poly.pdbx_seq_one_letter_code
_entity_poly.pdbx_strand_id
1 'polypeptide(L)'
;IATAHGVQVVLSSVLPVYRYEWSPEIVDPPSTIESLNESLKEFAESNGLYYIDYFSEMVDNRKGLKKEFTPDGVHPNEKGYELMSGIAEKKLMSILDF
;
A
#
# COMPACT_ATOMS: atom_id res chain seq x y z
N ILE A 1 -20.50 2.57 12.15
CA ILE A 1 -19.10 2.20 12.07
C ILE A 1 -19.00 0.72 11.70
N ALA A 2 -18.10 0.41 10.74
CA ALA A 2 -18.01 -0.94 10.18
C ALA A 2 -17.78 -2.02 11.25
N THR A 3 -16.84 -1.80 12.17
CA THR A 3 -16.53 -2.80 13.18
C THR A 3 -17.66 -3.04 14.18
N ALA A 4 -18.47 -2.02 14.46
CA ALA A 4 -19.62 -2.15 15.37
C ALA A 4 -20.72 -3.02 14.79
N HIS A 5 -20.70 -3.24 13.48
CA HIS A 5 -21.69 -4.08 12.79
C HIS A 5 -21.14 -5.45 12.39
N GLY A 6 -20.03 -5.85 13.01
CA GLY A 6 -19.43 -7.15 12.71
C GLY A 6 -18.61 -7.19 11.44
N VAL A 7 -18.34 -6.02 10.84
CA VAL A 7 -17.52 -5.93 9.64
C VAL A 7 -16.05 -5.74 10.03
N GLN A 8 -15.17 -6.54 9.46
CA GLN A 8 -13.74 -6.39 9.67
C GLN A 8 -13.17 -5.37 8.69
N VAL A 9 -12.38 -4.44 9.20
CA VAL A 9 -11.79 -3.38 8.40
C VAL A 9 -10.31 -3.67 8.16
N VAL A 10 -9.90 -3.57 6.91
CA VAL A 10 -8.50 -3.76 6.51
C VAL A 10 -8.04 -2.49 5.81
N LEU A 11 -7.00 -1.86 6.34
CA LEU A 11 -6.35 -0.72 5.71
C LEU A 11 -5.17 -1.21 4.88
N SER A 12 -4.83 -0.48 3.84
CA SER A 12 -3.64 -0.81 3.06
C SER A 12 -2.71 0.38 2.95
N SER A 13 -1.43 0.09 2.72
CA SER A 13 -0.44 1.11 2.43
C SER A 13 -0.75 1.78 1.09
N VAL A 14 -0.29 3.00 0.93
CA VAL A 14 -0.21 3.68 -0.36
C VAL A 14 1.01 3.11 -1.08
N LEU A 15 0.92 2.95 -2.39
CA LEU A 15 2.03 2.44 -3.19
C LEU A 15 3.16 3.46 -3.28
N PRO A 16 4.40 3.02 -3.43
CA PRO A 16 5.52 3.95 -3.56
C PRO A 16 5.46 4.73 -4.87
N VAL A 17 5.78 6.01 -4.82
CA VAL A 17 5.91 6.87 -6.01
C VAL A 17 7.14 7.74 -5.81
N TYR A 18 8.05 7.71 -6.77
CA TYR A 18 9.23 8.55 -6.74
C TYR A 18 8.87 9.99 -7.11
N ARG A 19 8.12 10.17 -8.20
CA ARG A 19 7.59 11.48 -8.60
C ARG A 19 6.42 11.29 -9.57
N TYR A 20 5.59 12.32 -9.67
CA TYR A 20 4.48 12.35 -10.62
C TYR A 20 4.92 13.14 -11.85
N GLU A 21 5.10 12.47 -12.97
CA GLU A 21 5.62 13.10 -14.21
C GLU A 21 4.70 14.22 -14.73
N TRP A 22 3.37 14.06 -14.51
CA TRP A 22 2.38 15.04 -14.96
C TRP A 22 2.16 16.17 -13.94
N SER A 23 2.74 16.11 -12.77
CA SER A 23 2.59 17.11 -11.72
C SER A 23 3.93 17.26 -10.97
N PRO A 24 4.98 17.75 -11.65
CA PRO A 24 6.31 17.85 -11.04
C PRO A 24 6.37 18.86 -9.89
N GLU A 25 5.33 19.71 -9.75
CA GLU A 25 5.24 20.66 -8.64
C GLU A 25 4.95 19.96 -7.29
N ILE A 26 4.48 18.70 -7.31
CA ILE A 26 4.32 17.92 -6.08
C ILE A 26 5.70 17.55 -5.56
N VAL A 27 6.03 18.07 -4.38
CA VAL A 27 7.38 17.96 -3.82
C VAL A 27 7.49 16.70 -2.97
N ASP A 28 8.55 15.94 -3.24
CA ASP A 28 8.97 14.80 -2.41
C ASP A 28 7.86 13.78 -2.09
N PRO A 29 7.24 13.16 -3.11
CA PRO A 29 6.25 12.12 -2.85
C PRO A 29 6.74 10.99 -1.93
N PRO A 30 8.01 10.53 -2.02
CA PRO A 30 8.48 9.46 -1.15
C PRO A 30 8.34 9.76 0.34
N SER A 31 8.74 10.94 0.79
CA SER A 31 8.61 11.30 2.22
C SER A 31 7.17 11.40 2.66
N THR A 32 6.31 11.98 1.82
CA THR A 32 4.89 12.09 2.10
C THR A 32 4.24 10.72 2.21
N ILE A 33 4.56 9.82 1.29
CA ILE A 33 4.01 8.47 1.27
C ILE A 33 4.50 7.67 2.47
N GLU A 34 5.78 7.77 2.83
CA GLU A 34 6.30 7.07 4.00
C GLU A 34 5.61 7.53 5.29
N SER A 35 5.43 8.84 5.44
CA SER A 35 4.74 9.40 6.61
C SER A 35 3.29 8.96 6.67
N LEU A 36 2.62 8.96 5.54
CA LEU A 36 1.21 8.53 5.46
C LEU A 36 1.08 7.05 5.80
N ASN A 37 1.94 6.20 5.26
CA ASN A 37 1.90 4.77 5.53
C ASN A 37 2.18 4.47 7.00
N GLU A 38 3.11 5.19 7.61
CA GLU A 38 3.38 5.05 9.04
C GLU A 38 2.15 5.40 9.86
N SER A 39 1.49 6.51 9.52
CA SER A 39 0.26 6.95 10.20
C SER A 39 -0.87 5.95 10.02
N LEU A 40 -1.04 5.40 8.82
CA LEU A 40 -2.06 4.39 8.53
C LEU A 40 -1.81 3.11 9.34
N LYS A 41 -0.57 2.68 9.43
CA LYS A 41 -0.20 1.50 10.19
C LYS A 41 -0.46 1.70 11.69
N GLU A 42 -0.05 2.84 12.23
CA GLU A 42 -0.29 3.19 13.63
C GLU A 42 -1.79 3.27 13.94
N PHE A 43 -2.56 3.87 13.04
CA PHE A 43 -4.01 3.95 13.18
C PHE A 43 -4.63 2.55 13.24
N ALA A 44 -4.21 1.67 12.35
CA ALA A 44 -4.71 0.30 12.31
C ALA A 44 -4.38 -0.42 13.62
N GLU A 45 -3.15 -0.33 14.09
CA GLU A 45 -2.71 -0.96 15.35
C GLU A 45 -3.49 -0.42 16.55
N SER A 46 -3.69 0.90 16.62
CA SER A 46 -4.37 1.54 17.73
C SER A 46 -5.86 1.24 17.79
N ASN A 47 -6.47 0.89 16.66
CA ASN A 47 -7.91 0.64 16.56
C ASN A 47 -8.25 -0.83 16.34
N GLY A 48 -7.28 -1.73 16.45
CA GLY A 48 -7.52 -3.15 16.28
C GLY A 48 -7.90 -3.53 14.86
N LEU A 49 -7.45 -2.76 13.88
CA LEU A 49 -7.71 -3.03 12.46
C LEU A 49 -6.53 -3.78 11.84
N TYR A 50 -6.78 -4.38 10.70
CA TYR A 50 -5.73 -5.07 9.96
C TYR A 50 -5.07 -4.11 8.96
N TYR A 51 -3.83 -4.40 8.60
CA TYR A 51 -3.06 -3.56 7.69
C TYR A 51 -2.36 -4.42 6.65
N ILE A 52 -2.49 -4.05 5.37
CA ILE A 52 -1.80 -4.73 4.28
C ILE A 52 -0.66 -3.83 3.78
N ASP A 53 0.55 -4.36 3.82
CA ASP A 53 1.75 -3.63 3.40
C ASP A 53 2.15 -4.01 1.98
N TYR A 54 1.60 -3.32 0.99
CA TYR A 54 2.03 -3.46 -0.39
C TYR A 54 3.36 -2.75 -0.64
N PHE A 55 3.57 -1.63 0.07
CA PHE A 55 4.71 -0.74 -0.15
C PHE A 55 6.05 -1.49 -0.05
N SER A 56 6.24 -2.25 1.03
CA SER A 56 7.51 -2.92 1.29
C SER A 56 7.93 -3.90 0.19
N GLU A 57 6.94 -4.53 -0.46
CA GLU A 57 7.21 -5.52 -1.50
C GLU A 57 7.42 -4.87 -2.88
N MET A 58 7.02 -3.62 -3.04
CA MET A 58 6.98 -2.97 -4.36
C MET A 58 7.95 -1.79 -4.49
N VAL A 59 8.58 -1.39 -3.40
CA VAL A 59 9.45 -0.21 -3.37
C VAL A 59 10.85 -0.54 -3.90
N ASP A 60 11.40 0.38 -4.71
CA ASP A 60 12.78 0.29 -5.19
C ASP A 60 13.74 1.06 -4.28
N ASN A 61 15.01 1.16 -4.69
CA ASN A 61 16.03 1.82 -3.88
C ASN A 61 15.94 3.35 -3.88
N ARG A 62 15.07 3.94 -4.70
CA ARG A 62 14.80 5.37 -4.72
C ARG A 62 13.50 5.71 -4.00
N LYS A 63 12.89 4.72 -3.36
CA LYS A 63 11.58 4.83 -2.71
C LYS A 63 10.45 5.09 -3.71
N GLY A 64 10.64 4.63 -4.92
CA GLY A 64 9.63 4.63 -5.97
C GLY A 64 9.12 3.23 -6.23
N LEU A 65 8.21 3.10 -7.18
CA LEU A 65 7.66 1.81 -7.57
C LEU A 65 8.66 1.07 -8.45
N LYS A 66 8.94 -0.19 -8.13
CA LYS A 66 9.86 -1.00 -8.92
C LYS A 66 9.45 -1.01 -10.39
N LYS A 67 10.41 -0.82 -11.26
CA LYS A 67 10.22 -0.73 -12.72
C LYS A 67 9.45 -1.90 -13.30
N GLU A 68 9.69 -3.09 -12.78
CA GLU A 68 9.03 -4.32 -13.25
C GLU A 68 7.53 -4.36 -12.94
N PHE A 69 7.05 -3.52 -12.04
CA PHE A 69 5.66 -3.48 -11.59
C PHE A 69 4.86 -2.30 -12.13
N THR A 70 5.47 -1.45 -12.96
CA THR A 70 4.80 -0.24 -13.40
C THR A 70 5.29 0.24 -14.78
N PRO A 71 4.38 0.73 -15.64
CA PRO A 71 4.78 1.36 -16.88
C PRO A 71 5.14 2.84 -16.74
N ASP A 72 4.62 3.53 -15.71
CA ASP A 72 4.71 4.99 -15.58
C ASP A 72 5.25 5.47 -14.22
N GLY A 73 5.58 4.56 -13.33
CA GLY A 73 6.06 4.91 -11.99
C GLY A 73 4.97 5.17 -10.97
N VAL A 74 3.70 5.11 -11.35
CA VAL A 74 2.57 5.40 -10.47
C VAL A 74 1.54 4.27 -10.46
N HIS A 75 1.14 3.79 -11.62
CA HIS A 75 0.11 2.77 -11.75
C HIS A 75 0.73 1.38 -11.86
N PRO A 76 0.24 0.39 -11.12
CA PRO A 76 0.74 -0.98 -11.29
C PRO A 76 0.40 -1.53 -12.67
N ASN A 77 1.30 -2.33 -13.22
CA ASN A 77 1.02 -3.10 -14.41
C ASN A 77 0.46 -4.48 -13.99
N GLU A 78 0.31 -5.39 -14.95
CA GLU A 78 -0.22 -6.73 -14.69
C GLU A 78 0.58 -7.47 -13.62
N LYS A 79 1.91 -7.43 -13.71
CA LYS A 79 2.80 -8.05 -12.72
C LYS A 79 2.62 -7.42 -11.34
N GLY A 80 2.48 -6.10 -11.30
CA GLY A 80 2.24 -5.38 -10.05
C GLY A 80 0.94 -5.81 -9.40
N TYR A 81 -0.13 -5.90 -10.16
CA TYR A 81 -1.42 -6.35 -9.64
C TYR A 81 -1.39 -7.82 -9.22
N GLU A 82 -0.65 -8.67 -9.91
CA GLU A 82 -0.49 -10.08 -9.50
C GLU A 82 0.17 -10.17 -8.13
N LEU A 83 1.23 -9.40 -7.92
CA LEU A 83 1.91 -9.36 -6.63
C LEU A 83 0.96 -8.84 -5.53
N MET A 84 0.23 -7.77 -5.80
CA MET A 84 -0.73 -7.22 -4.85
C MET A 84 -1.82 -8.23 -4.50
N SER A 85 -2.32 -8.94 -5.49
CA SER A 85 -3.34 -9.98 -5.28
C SER A 85 -2.83 -11.08 -4.35
N GLY A 86 -1.59 -11.51 -4.54
CA GLY A 86 -0.97 -12.52 -3.68
C GLY A 86 -0.79 -12.03 -2.24
N ILE A 87 -0.37 -10.79 -2.07
CA ILE A 87 -0.21 -10.19 -0.74
C ILE A 87 -1.57 -10.08 -0.04
N ALA A 88 -2.58 -9.59 -0.76
CA ALA A 88 -3.92 -9.44 -0.23
C ALA A 88 -4.53 -10.78 0.16
N GLU A 89 -4.41 -11.79 -0.71
CA GLU A 89 -4.92 -13.13 -0.45
C GLU A 89 -4.31 -13.73 0.81
N LYS A 90 -3.00 -13.63 0.94
CA LYS A 90 -2.28 -14.13 2.11
C LYS A 90 -2.79 -13.48 3.39
N LYS A 91 -3.00 -12.17 3.37
CA LYS A 91 -3.48 -11.43 4.52
C LYS A 91 -4.92 -11.80 4.85
N LEU A 92 -5.78 -11.85 3.84
CA LEU A 92 -7.19 -12.19 4.03
C LEU A 92 -7.37 -13.61 4.56
N MET A 93 -6.59 -14.56 4.08
CA MET A 93 -6.63 -15.93 4.58
C MET A 93 -6.24 -15.99 6.06
N SER A 94 -5.24 -15.21 6.48
CA SER A 94 -4.83 -15.16 7.88
C SER A 94 -5.91 -14.54 8.77
N ILE A 95 -6.68 -13.59 8.25
CA ILE A 95 -7.74 -12.91 9.00
C ILE A 95 -8.99 -13.78 9.09
N LEU A 96 -9.38 -14.40 7.99
CA LEU A 96 -10.62 -15.15 7.88
C LEU A 96 -10.49 -16.60 8.36
N ASP A 97 -9.31 -17.01 8.71
CA ASP A 97 -9.03 -18.33 9.28
C ASP A 97 -9.54 -19.49 8.39
N PHE A 98 -9.25 -19.39 7.11
CA PHE A 98 -9.55 -20.44 6.16
C PHE A 98 -8.57 -21.61 6.27
#